data_73ff2f38cb6f4919a096bc77bb430404
#
_entry.id   73ff2f38cb6f4919a096bc77bb430404
#
_cell.length_a   1.000
_cell.length_b   1.000
_cell.length_c   1.000
_cell.angle_alpha   90.00
_cell.angle_beta   90.00
_cell.angle_gamma   90.00
#
_symmetry.space_group_name_H-M   'P 1'
#
loop_
_entity.id
_entity.type
_entity.pdbx_description
1 polymer ?
#
loop_
_entity_poly.entity_id
_entity_poly.type
_entity_poly.pdbx_seq_one_letter_code
_entity_poly.pdbx_strand_id
1 'polypeptide(L)'
;RCLNFLERPNGGTITVNGETLFDASTAGMEKDADLRRKRLHFGMVFQSFNLFPQYTALQNVTLAEQLLAQERPDFKQNKKKILEEIDAHGRQLLERMGLAERMDHYPHQLSGGQQQRVAIARALALKPDILCFDEPTSALDPELTGEVLKVIRTLAEQKTTMIIVTHEMAFARDVADQ
;
A
#
# COMPACT_ATOMS: atom_id res chain seq x y z
N ARG A 1 5.70 -12.79 1.58
CA ARG A 1 7.03 -12.13 1.47
C ARG A 1 7.67 -12.36 0.11
N CYS A 2 7.58 -13.59 -0.46
CA CYS A 2 8.12 -13.89 -1.79
C CYS A 2 7.38 -13.12 -2.91
N LEU A 3 6.06 -12.94 -2.80
CA LEU A 3 5.27 -12.25 -3.84
C LEU A 3 5.71 -10.80 -4.05
N ASN A 4 6.04 -10.09 -2.98
CA ASN A 4 6.48 -8.69 -3.05
C ASN A 4 8.01 -8.52 -3.07
N PHE A 5 8.74 -9.60 -3.32
CA PHE A 5 10.20 -9.62 -3.41
C PHE A 5 10.94 -9.10 -2.17
N LEU A 6 10.33 -9.17 -0.98
CA LEU A 6 11.05 -8.99 0.28
C LEU A 6 11.97 -10.18 0.56
N GLU A 7 11.56 -11.37 0.12
CA GLU A 7 12.38 -12.58 0.11
C GLU A 7 12.41 -13.12 -1.33
N ARG A 8 13.54 -13.65 -1.74
CA ARG A 8 13.69 -14.23 -3.09
C ARG A 8 13.02 -15.61 -3.12
N PRO A 9 12.11 -15.87 -4.06
CA PRO A 9 11.55 -17.21 -4.26
C PRO A 9 12.65 -18.20 -4.69
N ASN A 10 12.55 -19.45 -4.21
CA ASN A 10 13.49 -20.53 -4.59
C ASN A 10 13.02 -21.31 -5.82
N GLY A 11 11.78 -21.12 -6.28
CA GLY A 11 11.20 -21.84 -7.40
C GLY A 11 9.88 -21.20 -7.87
N GLY A 12 9.39 -21.68 -9.00
CA GLY A 12 8.12 -21.22 -9.57
C GLY A 12 8.23 -19.96 -10.41
N THR A 13 7.06 -19.42 -10.79
CA THR A 13 6.92 -18.23 -11.63
C THR A 13 5.92 -17.28 -10.97
N ILE A 14 6.19 -15.98 -11.01
CA ILE A 14 5.26 -14.92 -10.59
C ILE A 14 4.93 -14.10 -11.83
N THR A 15 3.64 -14.09 -12.18
CA THR A 15 3.12 -13.32 -13.33
C THR A 15 2.00 -12.40 -12.86
N VAL A 16 2.05 -11.13 -13.26
CA VAL A 16 1.05 -10.11 -12.95
C VAL A 16 0.63 -9.45 -14.26
N ASN A 17 -0.66 -9.41 -14.55
CA ASN A 17 -1.22 -8.83 -15.78
C ASN A 17 -0.55 -9.33 -17.08
N GLY A 18 -0.12 -10.61 -17.10
CA GLY A 18 0.58 -11.20 -18.26
C GLY A 18 2.09 -10.91 -18.30
N GLU A 19 2.61 -10.06 -17.43
CA GLU A 19 4.05 -9.81 -17.28
C GLU A 19 4.66 -10.80 -16.27
N THR A 20 5.71 -11.52 -16.70
CA THR A 20 6.45 -12.42 -15.80
C THR A 20 7.46 -11.60 -14.99
N LEU A 21 7.14 -11.41 -13.71
CA LEU A 21 8.00 -10.68 -12.77
C LEU A 21 9.15 -11.54 -12.23
N PHE A 22 8.92 -12.85 -12.12
CA PHE A 22 9.92 -13.81 -11.63
C PHE A 22 9.73 -15.16 -12.32
N ASP A 23 10.84 -15.78 -12.69
CA ASP A 23 10.92 -17.16 -13.19
C ASP A 23 12.19 -17.81 -12.64
N ALA A 24 12.03 -18.84 -11.83
CA ALA A 24 13.17 -19.55 -11.21
C ALA A 24 14.11 -20.21 -12.24
N SER A 25 13.61 -20.56 -13.42
CA SER A 25 14.41 -21.20 -14.49
C SER A 25 15.40 -20.23 -15.15
N THR A 26 15.09 -18.93 -15.13
CA THR A 26 15.90 -17.87 -15.74
C THR A 26 16.50 -16.90 -14.73
N ALA A 27 16.23 -17.11 -13.43
CA ALA A 27 16.59 -16.19 -12.36
C ALA A 27 18.12 -16.09 -12.17
N GLY A 28 18.70 -15.05 -12.76
CA GLY A 28 20.05 -14.57 -12.50
C GLY A 28 20.13 -13.60 -11.30
N MET A 29 21.28 -12.90 -11.15
CA MET A 29 21.38 -11.76 -10.24
C MET A 29 20.60 -10.57 -10.85
N GLU A 30 19.44 -10.28 -10.26
CA GLU A 30 18.64 -9.11 -10.66
C GLU A 30 19.28 -7.83 -10.11
N LYS A 31 19.18 -6.74 -10.87
CA LYS A 31 19.63 -5.43 -10.42
C LYS A 31 18.61 -4.84 -9.46
N ASP A 32 19.06 -4.08 -8.47
CA ASP A 32 18.16 -3.42 -7.49
C ASP A 32 17.09 -2.53 -8.16
N ALA A 33 17.41 -1.90 -9.28
CA ALA A 33 16.47 -1.09 -10.03
C ALA A 33 15.31 -1.92 -10.61
N ASP A 34 15.57 -3.14 -11.06
CA ASP A 34 14.55 -4.04 -11.61
C ASP A 34 13.67 -4.58 -10.47
N LEU A 35 14.26 -4.94 -9.33
CA LEU A 35 13.51 -5.32 -8.13
C LEU A 35 12.61 -4.20 -7.62
N ARG A 36 13.09 -2.95 -7.62
CA ARG A 36 12.26 -1.79 -7.25
C ARG A 36 11.05 -1.67 -8.16
N ARG A 37 11.23 -1.80 -9.48
CA ARG A 37 10.14 -1.73 -10.46
C ARG A 37 9.11 -2.83 -10.23
N LYS A 38 9.56 -4.08 -10.03
CA LYS A 38 8.70 -5.23 -9.74
C LYS A 38 7.90 -5.05 -8.44
N ARG A 39 8.48 -4.45 -7.42
CA ARG A 39 7.80 -4.16 -6.16
C ARG A 39 6.67 -3.16 -6.30
N LEU A 40 6.68 -2.29 -7.31
CA LEU A 40 5.61 -1.32 -7.54
C LEU A 40 4.28 -1.97 -7.93
N HIS A 41 4.29 -3.21 -8.43
CA HIS A 41 3.07 -3.98 -8.67
C HIS A 41 2.34 -4.36 -7.39
N PHE A 42 3.01 -4.30 -6.23
CA PHE A 42 2.47 -4.75 -4.95
C PHE A 42 2.42 -3.62 -3.94
N GLY A 43 1.24 -3.33 -3.42
CA GLY A 43 1.06 -2.50 -2.23
C GLY A 43 1.05 -3.38 -0.98
N MET A 44 1.84 -3.04 0.05
CA MET A 44 1.90 -3.81 1.29
C MET A 44 1.31 -3.04 2.45
N VAL A 45 0.42 -3.71 3.17
CA VAL A 45 -0.15 -3.27 4.44
C VAL A 45 0.23 -4.31 5.49
N PHE A 46 1.08 -3.92 6.43
CA PHE A 46 1.61 -4.81 7.46
C PHE A 46 0.74 -4.80 8.73
N GLN A 47 0.91 -5.81 9.58
CA GLN A 47 0.33 -5.90 10.90
C GLN A 47 0.67 -4.67 11.76
N SER A 48 1.94 -4.29 11.80
CA SER A 48 2.38 -3.00 12.37
C SER A 48 2.25 -1.94 11.30
N PHE A 49 1.70 -0.80 11.62
CA PHE A 49 1.37 0.28 10.66
C PHE A 49 2.59 0.79 9.88
N ASN A 50 3.79 0.70 10.48
CA ASN A 50 5.08 1.09 9.90
C ASN A 50 5.06 2.50 9.26
N LEU A 51 4.36 3.43 9.92
CA LEU A 51 4.36 4.82 9.53
C LEU A 51 5.67 5.48 9.96
N PHE A 52 6.15 6.39 9.13
CA PHE A 52 7.31 7.22 9.48
C PHE A 52 6.90 8.23 10.54
N PRO A 53 7.42 8.16 11.78
CA PRO A 53 6.96 8.96 12.90
C PRO A 53 7.23 10.46 12.75
N GLN A 54 8.21 10.82 11.93
CA GLN A 54 8.60 12.21 11.63
C GLN A 54 7.74 12.88 10.56
N TYR A 55 6.85 12.14 9.90
CA TYR A 55 5.99 12.63 8.83
C TYR A 55 4.53 12.63 9.26
N THR A 56 3.77 13.63 8.78
CA THR A 56 2.31 13.67 8.95
C THR A 56 1.63 12.53 8.19
N ALA A 57 0.33 12.33 8.37
CA ALA A 57 -0.45 11.36 7.62
C ALA A 57 -0.34 11.60 6.11
N LEU A 58 -0.51 12.84 5.66
CA LEU A 58 -0.39 13.21 4.25
C LEU A 58 1.03 12.95 3.71
N GLN A 59 2.05 13.34 4.45
CA GLN A 59 3.43 13.09 4.05
C GLN A 59 3.77 11.60 3.99
N ASN A 60 3.25 10.78 4.91
CA ASN A 60 3.37 9.32 4.84
C ASN A 60 2.77 8.74 3.56
N VAL A 61 1.64 9.25 3.11
CA VAL A 61 0.96 8.80 1.90
C VAL A 61 1.70 9.24 0.64
N THR A 62 2.15 10.49 0.58
CA THR A 62 2.71 11.10 -0.64
C THR A 62 4.20 10.85 -0.86
N LEU A 63 4.95 10.44 0.16
CA LEU A 63 6.41 10.30 0.13
C LEU A 63 6.91 9.46 -1.06
N ALA A 64 6.33 8.28 -1.24
CA ALA A 64 6.79 7.34 -2.26
C ALA A 64 6.54 7.88 -3.69
N GLU A 65 5.37 8.50 -3.93
CA GLU A 65 5.07 9.17 -5.20
C GLU A 65 6.04 10.32 -5.48
N GLN A 66 6.37 11.13 -4.45
CA GLN A 66 7.34 12.22 -4.58
C GLN A 66 8.73 11.72 -4.94
N LEU A 67 9.18 10.60 -4.35
CA LEU A 67 10.47 9.99 -4.67
C LEU A 67 10.50 9.45 -6.10
N LEU A 68 9.45 8.77 -6.55
CA LEU A 68 9.34 8.27 -7.93
C LEU A 68 9.26 9.43 -8.93
N ALA A 69 8.54 10.49 -8.59
CA ALA A 69 8.42 11.65 -9.46
C ALA A 69 9.78 12.34 -9.71
N GLN A 70 10.73 12.27 -8.77
CA GLN A 70 12.08 12.82 -8.95
C GLN A 70 12.88 12.11 -10.03
N GLU A 71 12.54 10.85 -10.35
CA GLU A 71 13.19 10.08 -11.42
C GLU A 71 12.64 10.43 -12.81
N ARG A 72 11.55 11.21 -12.90
CA ARG A 72 10.96 11.64 -14.17
C ARG A 72 11.83 12.68 -14.89
N PRO A 73 11.99 12.57 -16.22
CA PRO A 73 12.78 13.54 -17.01
C PRO A 73 12.26 14.97 -16.93
N ASP A 74 10.93 15.13 -16.80
CA ASP A 74 10.23 16.41 -16.76
C ASP A 74 10.15 17.04 -15.36
N PHE A 75 10.61 16.33 -14.31
CA PHE A 75 10.44 16.75 -12.92
C PHE A 75 11.03 18.14 -12.64
N LYS A 76 12.24 18.41 -13.14
CA LYS A 76 12.90 19.71 -12.89
C LYS A 76 12.12 20.90 -13.46
N GLN A 77 11.47 20.70 -14.61
CA GLN A 77 10.71 21.76 -15.29
C GLN A 77 9.32 21.96 -14.69
N ASN A 78 8.68 20.86 -14.26
CA ASN A 78 7.29 20.82 -13.80
C ASN A 78 7.15 20.53 -12.30
N LYS A 79 8.22 20.70 -11.51
CA LYS A 79 8.30 20.29 -10.09
C LYS A 79 7.10 20.75 -9.28
N LYS A 80 6.74 22.04 -9.36
CA LYS A 80 5.64 22.61 -8.58
C LYS A 80 4.33 21.92 -8.90
N LYS A 81 3.98 21.81 -10.18
CA LYS A 81 2.75 21.17 -10.66
C LYS A 81 2.68 19.71 -10.24
N ILE A 82 3.77 18.95 -10.43
CA ILE A 82 3.84 17.54 -10.06
C ILE A 82 3.62 17.34 -8.55
N LEU A 83 4.24 18.17 -7.70
CA LEU A 83 4.07 18.08 -6.26
C LEU A 83 2.66 18.47 -5.82
N GLU A 84 2.03 19.46 -6.46
CA GLU A 84 0.62 19.84 -6.21
C GLU A 84 -0.33 18.69 -6.60
N GLU A 85 -0.09 18.02 -7.73
CA GLU A 85 -0.88 16.85 -8.16
C GLU A 85 -0.74 15.67 -7.16
N ILE A 86 0.47 15.39 -6.67
CA ILE A 86 0.72 14.34 -5.66
C ILE A 86 0.04 14.69 -4.33
N ASP A 87 0.13 15.94 -3.88
CA ASP A 87 -0.54 16.39 -2.65
C ASP A 87 -2.06 16.24 -2.77
N ALA A 88 -2.65 16.68 -3.88
CA ALA A 88 -4.08 16.52 -4.14
C ALA A 88 -4.51 15.05 -4.15
N HIS A 89 -3.73 14.17 -4.77
CA HIS A 89 -3.98 12.73 -4.78
C HIS A 89 -3.92 12.14 -3.37
N GLY A 90 -2.89 12.48 -2.59
CA GLY A 90 -2.76 12.02 -1.20
C GLY A 90 -3.94 12.47 -0.32
N ARG A 91 -4.42 13.72 -0.48
CA ARG A 91 -5.60 14.23 0.21
C ARG A 91 -6.85 13.42 -0.15
N GLN A 92 -7.09 13.17 -1.43
CA GLN A 92 -8.22 12.33 -1.88
C GLN A 92 -8.19 10.94 -1.27
N LEU A 93 -7.01 10.31 -1.20
CA LEU A 93 -6.86 8.99 -0.57
C LEU A 93 -7.21 9.04 0.92
N LEU A 94 -6.73 10.04 1.66
CA LEU A 94 -7.03 10.20 3.07
C LEU A 94 -8.52 10.53 3.31
N GLU A 95 -9.15 11.32 2.47
CA GLU A 95 -10.61 11.56 2.51
C GLU A 95 -11.39 10.25 2.33
N ARG A 96 -11.02 9.43 1.35
CA ARG A 96 -11.62 8.09 1.14
C ARG A 96 -11.44 7.17 2.35
N MET A 97 -10.37 7.35 3.12
CA MET A 97 -10.13 6.63 4.38
C MET A 97 -10.86 7.25 5.59
N GLY A 98 -11.64 8.33 5.39
CA GLY A 98 -12.32 9.05 6.48
C GLY A 98 -11.37 9.81 7.39
N LEU A 99 -10.25 10.32 6.84
CA LEU A 99 -9.19 11.00 7.57
C LEU A 99 -8.97 12.45 7.10
N ALA A 100 -9.99 13.10 6.52
CA ALA A 100 -9.90 14.46 6.01
C ALA A 100 -9.36 15.47 7.05
N GLU A 101 -9.81 15.37 8.29
CA GLU A 101 -9.39 16.26 9.38
C GLU A 101 -8.09 15.84 10.08
N ARG A 102 -7.46 14.76 9.62
CA ARG A 102 -6.27 14.15 10.25
C ARG A 102 -5.03 14.19 9.36
N MET A 103 -5.09 14.86 8.23
CA MET A 103 -4.03 14.87 7.23
C MET A 103 -2.69 15.41 7.76
N ASP A 104 -2.76 16.41 8.63
CA ASP A 104 -1.58 17.08 9.20
C ASP A 104 -1.16 16.49 10.58
N HIS A 105 -1.83 15.41 11.03
CA HIS A 105 -1.47 14.74 12.28
C HIS A 105 -0.29 13.79 12.08
N TYR A 106 0.56 13.73 13.09
CA TYR A 106 1.65 12.76 13.17
C TYR A 106 1.13 11.41 13.68
N PRO A 107 1.83 10.28 13.40
CA PRO A 107 1.38 8.94 13.83
C PRO A 107 1.02 8.84 15.31
N HIS A 108 1.80 9.46 16.20
CA HIS A 108 1.52 9.44 17.65
C HIS A 108 0.24 10.18 18.07
N GLN A 109 -0.34 10.98 17.20
CA GLN A 109 -1.60 11.71 17.40
C GLN A 109 -2.82 10.97 16.84
N LEU A 110 -2.60 9.80 16.21
CA LEU A 110 -3.61 8.99 15.56
C LEU A 110 -3.89 7.72 16.36
N SER A 111 -5.17 7.29 16.41
CA SER A 111 -5.51 5.97 16.94
C SER A 111 -4.92 4.86 16.06
N GLY A 112 -4.81 3.63 16.59
CA GLY A 112 -4.34 2.47 15.83
C GLY A 112 -5.11 2.26 14.52
N GLY A 113 -6.44 2.33 14.56
CA GLY A 113 -7.28 2.23 13.36
C GLY A 113 -7.07 3.38 12.36
N GLN A 114 -6.80 4.60 12.85
CA GLN A 114 -6.42 5.72 11.99
C GLN A 114 -5.06 5.51 11.34
N GLN A 115 -4.06 5.05 12.11
CA GLN A 115 -2.73 4.72 11.59
C GLN A 115 -2.80 3.63 10.51
N GLN A 116 -3.61 2.59 10.72
CA GLN A 116 -3.79 1.53 9.73
C GLN A 116 -4.45 2.05 8.46
N ARG A 117 -5.44 2.93 8.57
CA ARG A 117 -6.06 3.57 7.40
C ARG A 117 -5.08 4.48 6.64
N VAL A 118 -4.16 5.16 7.32
CA VAL A 118 -3.05 5.88 6.66
C VAL A 118 -2.12 4.89 5.94
N ALA A 119 -1.80 3.74 6.55
CA ALA A 119 -0.97 2.71 5.91
C ALA A 119 -1.63 2.13 4.65
N ILE A 120 -2.96 1.94 4.67
CA ILE A 120 -3.73 1.53 3.49
C ILE A 120 -3.68 2.62 2.41
N ALA A 121 -3.93 3.89 2.75
CA ALA A 121 -3.83 5.01 1.82
C ALA A 121 -2.43 5.09 1.17
N ARG A 122 -1.37 4.93 1.97
CA ARG A 122 0.02 4.89 1.49
C ARG A 122 0.26 3.76 0.49
N ALA A 123 -0.28 2.56 0.76
CA ALA A 123 -0.15 1.43 -0.15
C ALA A 123 -0.89 1.67 -1.47
N LEU A 124 -2.03 2.36 -1.44
CA LEU A 124 -2.82 2.72 -2.63
C LEU A 124 -2.18 3.84 -3.46
N ALA A 125 -1.39 4.72 -2.85
CA ALA A 125 -0.83 5.91 -3.50
C ALA A 125 -0.03 5.57 -4.76
N LEU A 126 0.70 4.46 -4.76
CA LEU A 126 1.49 4.01 -5.92
C LEU A 126 0.65 3.27 -6.98
N LYS A 127 -0.67 3.16 -6.79
CA LYS A 127 -1.60 2.48 -7.72
C LYS A 127 -1.14 1.06 -8.05
N PRO A 128 -0.87 0.21 -7.06
CA PRO A 128 -0.37 -1.13 -7.29
C PRO A 128 -1.43 -2.00 -7.98
N ASP A 129 -1.00 -3.02 -8.71
CA ASP A 129 -1.90 -4.01 -9.31
C ASP A 129 -2.53 -4.92 -8.26
N ILE A 130 -1.81 -5.19 -7.17
CA ILE A 130 -2.22 -6.09 -6.09
C ILE A 130 -1.93 -5.46 -4.74
N LEU A 131 -2.93 -5.43 -3.85
CA LEU A 131 -2.75 -5.07 -2.44
C LEU A 131 -2.58 -6.34 -1.60
N CYS A 132 -1.51 -6.38 -0.82
CA CYS A 132 -1.23 -7.47 0.10
C CYS A 132 -1.44 -6.98 1.54
N PHE A 133 -2.34 -7.63 2.26
CA PHE A 133 -2.61 -7.37 3.67
C PHE A 133 -2.05 -8.51 4.52
N ASP A 134 -1.18 -8.18 5.46
CA ASP A 134 -0.61 -9.12 6.41
C ASP A 134 -1.18 -8.81 7.80
N GLU A 135 -2.24 -9.52 8.17
CA GLU A 135 -2.98 -9.38 9.42
C GLU A 135 -3.35 -7.91 9.77
N PRO A 136 -4.10 -7.21 8.93
CA PRO A 136 -4.28 -5.76 9.01
C PRO A 136 -4.99 -5.27 10.28
N THR A 137 -5.56 -6.17 11.07
CA THR A 137 -6.33 -5.84 12.28
C THR A 137 -5.73 -6.38 13.57
N SER A 138 -4.71 -7.24 13.51
CA SER A 138 -4.20 -7.95 14.68
C SER A 138 -3.50 -7.04 15.73
N ALA A 139 -3.05 -5.85 15.33
CA ALA A 139 -2.48 -4.85 16.23
C ALA A 139 -3.53 -3.83 16.74
N LEU A 140 -4.82 -4.08 16.51
CA LEU A 140 -5.90 -3.16 16.86
C LEU A 140 -6.77 -3.71 18.00
N ASP A 141 -7.31 -2.79 18.80
CA ASP A 141 -8.38 -3.11 19.70
C ASP A 141 -9.64 -3.55 18.94
N PRO A 142 -10.46 -4.47 19.48
CA PRO A 142 -11.66 -4.98 18.80
C PRO A 142 -12.62 -3.88 18.32
N GLU A 143 -12.73 -2.78 19.07
CA GLU A 143 -13.58 -1.64 18.74
C GLU A 143 -13.12 -0.91 17.46
N LEU A 144 -11.80 -0.89 17.19
CA LEU A 144 -11.21 -0.21 16.03
C LEU A 144 -11.10 -1.11 14.79
N THR A 145 -11.18 -2.43 14.97
CA THR A 145 -11.11 -3.43 13.91
C THR A 145 -12.19 -3.21 12.85
N GLY A 146 -13.43 -2.93 13.27
CA GLY A 146 -14.57 -2.75 12.38
C GLY A 146 -14.38 -1.63 11.34
N GLU A 147 -13.76 -0.52 11.71
CA GLU A 147 -13.50 0.58 10.78
C GLU A 147 -12.51 0.21 9.67
N VAL A 148 -11.45 -0.53 10.03
CA VAL A 148 -10.44 -0.98 9.06
C VAL A 148 -11.02 -2.04 8.13
N LEU A 149 -11.77 -3.02 8.66
CA LEU A 149 -12.43 -4.05 7.85
C LEU A 149 -13.45 -3.43 6.87
N LYS A 150 -14.17 -2.37 7.28
CA LYS A 150 -15.08 -1.64 6.39
C LYS A 150 -14.34 -1.02 5.21
N VAL A 151 -13.17 -0.42 5.44
CA VAL A 151 -12.35 0.13 4.36
C VAL A 151 -11.91 -0.97 3.40
N ILE A 152 -11.43 -2.10 3.89
CA ILE A 152 -10.98 -3.22 3.05
C ILE A 152 -12.17 -3.78 2.24
N ARG A 153 -13.37 -3.90 2.85
CA ARG A 153 -14.59 -4.31 2.16
C ARG A 153 -14.94 -3.35 1.01
N THR A 154 -14.86 -2.05 1.23
CA THR A 154 -15.09 -1.05 0.17
C THR A 154 -14.10 -1.20 -0.98
N LEU A 155 -12.83 -1.55 -0.71
CA LEU A 155 -11.85 -1.83 -1.74
C LEU A 155 -12.19 -3.12 -2.53
N ALA A 156 -12.72 -4.15 -1.86
CA ALA A 156 -13.20 -5.37 -2.51
C ALA A 156 -14.38 -5.07 -3.46
N GLU A 157 -15.35 -4.29 -3.00
CA GLU A 157 -16.50 -3.84 -3.82
C GLU A 157 -16.06 -3.05 -5.07
N GLN A 158 -14.94 -2.31 -4.98
CA GLN A 158 -14.32 -1.62 -6.11
C GLN A 158 -13.49 -2.53 -7.02
N LYS A 159 -13.51 -3.85 -6.79
CA LYS A 159 -12.78 -4.88 -7.55
C LYS A 159 -11.25 -4.68 -7.51
N THR A 160 -10.74 -4.16 -6.41
CA THR A 160 -9.30 -4.10 -6.17
C THR A 160 -8.79 -5.52 -5.94
N THR A 161 -7.79 -5.95 -6.70
CA THR A 161 -7.16 -7.25 -6.48
C THR A 161 -6.39 -7.24 -5.16
N MET A 162 -6.73 -8.17 -4.27
CA MET A 162 -6.16 -8.21 -2.92
C MET A 162 -5.77 -9.63 -2.52
N ILE A 163 -4.69 -9.73 -1.76
CA ILE A 163 -4.28 -10.94 -1.04
C ILE A 163 -4.32 -10.60 0.44
N ILE A 164 -5.16 -11.28 1.22
CA ILE A 164 -5.39 -10.96 2.63
C ILE A 164 -5.03 -12.17 3.48
N VAL A 165 -4.08 -12.00 4.40
CA VAL A 165 -3.83 -12.93 5.50
C VAL A 165 -4.55 -12.37 6.72
N THR A 166 -5.47 -13.13 7.30
CA THR A 166 -6.30 -12.66 8.43
C THR A 166 -6.78 -13.81 9.30
N HIS A 167 -6.97 -13.53 10.57
CA HIS A 167 -7.67 -14.41 11.53
C HIS A 167 -9.17 -14.11 11.62
N GLU A 168 -9.64 -13.04 11.00
CA GLU A 168 -11.05 -12.63 10.98
C GLU A 168 -11.86 -13.48 9.99
N MET A 169 -12.21 -14.71 10.39
CA MET A 169 -12.81 -15.70 9.49
C MET A 169 -14.18 -15.27 8.93
N ALA A 170 -14.96 -14.53 9.71
CA ALA A 170 -16.25 -14.00 9.25
C ALA A 170 -16.04 -12.97 8.12
N PHE A 171 -15.10 -12.06 8.31
CA PHE A 171 -14.71 -11.07 7.30
C PHE A 171 -14.14 -11.75 6.05
N ALA A 172 -13.26 -12.75 6.22
CA ALA A 172 -12.68 -13.48 5.08
C ALA A 172 -13.77 -14.10 4.19
N ARG A 173 -14.81 -14.70 4.79
CA ARG A 173 -15.95 -15.27 4.04
C ARG A 173 -16.77 -14.23 3.28
N ASP A 174 -16.86 -13.01 3.82
CA ASP A 174 -17.65 -11.93 3.22
C ASP A 174 -16.95 -11.30 2.00
N VAL A 175 -15.62 -11.30 1.95
CA VAL A 175 -14.85 -10.56 0.93
C VAL A 175 -14.06 -11.45 -0.03
N ALA A 176 -13.92 -12.74 0.25
CA ALA A 176 -13.18 -13.66 -0.60
C ALA A 176 -14.03 -14.09 -1.81
N ASP A 177 -13.43 -13.97 -3.00
CA ASP A 177 -13.99 -14.53 -4.23
C ASP A 177 -13.57 -16.00 -4.42
N GLN A 178 -12.47 -16.41 -3.76
CA GLN A 178 -11.88 -17.75 -3.80
C GLN A 178 -11.28 -18.14 -2.44
#